data_5ede2771b54e6e01c734c25fdfd08cad
#
_entry.id   5ede2771b54e6e01c734c25fdfd08cad
#
_cell.length_a   1.000
_cell.length_b   1.000
_cell.length_c   1.000
_cell.angle_alpha   90.00
_cell.angle_beta   90.00
_cell.angle_gamma   90.00
#
_symmetry.space_group_name_H-M   'P 1'
#
loop_
_entity.id
_entity.type
_entity.pdbx_description
1 polymer ?
#
loop_
_entity_poly.entity_id
_entity_poly.type
_entity_poly.pdbx_seq_one_letter_code
_entity_poly.pdbx_strand_id
1 'polypeptide(L)'
;LNVAMRKIKEGNFDYVLETDAKGEIGDLYRNYEDMRLRLKESTEENTQHEKQNKELVSNISHDLKTPITAIKGYVEGIMDGVADTPEKMDKYIKTIYNKAIDMDRLINELTTYSGIDNNRIPYNFHRINVADYFGDCVEEVGLDLEQRGIKLNYSNLVSPDTAVIADPEQMKKVINNIISNSVKYMDKPDGHIDIRILDEVDSIRVEIEDNGKGIAQKDLQKIFERFYRTDASRNSAQGGSGIGLSIVKKIVEDHGGYVWATAKE
;
A
#
# COMPACT_ATOMS: atom_id res chain seq x y z
N LEU A 1 -39.42 0.72 -23.43
CA LEU A 1 -38.61 1.66 -22.67
C LEU A 1 -39.13 1.84 -21.25
N ASN A 2 -40.42 2.16 -21.02
CA ASN A 2 -40.98 2.36 -19.66
C ASN A 2 -40.77 1.16 -18.72
N VAL A 3 -40.92 -0.08 -19.22
CA VAL A 3 -40.66 -1.30 -18.43
C VAL A 3 -39.16 -1.39 -18.08
N ALA A 4 -38.29 -1.10 -19.04
CA ALA A 4 -36.85 -1.16 -18.86
C ALA A 4 -36.35 -0.10 -17.88
N MET A 5 -36.89 1.13 -17.95
CA MET A 5 -36.61 2.19 -16.97
C MET A 5 -37.08 1.81 -15.54
N ARG A 6 -38.22 1.10 -15.43
CA ARG A 6 -38.65 0.58 -14.13
C ARG A 6 -37.71 -0.45 -13.58
N LYS A 7 -37.15 -1.33 -14.44
CA LYS A 7 -36.15 -2.33 -14.01
C LYS A 7 -34.87 -1.68 -13.48
N ILE A 8 -34.38 -0.63 -14.13
CA ILE A 8 -33.25 0.16 -13.62
C ILE A 8 -33.59 0.76 -12.24
N LYS A 9 -34.78 1.35 -12.08
CA LYS A 9 -35.22 1.91 -10.79
C LYS A 9 -35.28 0.86 -9.67
N GLU A 10 -35.59 -0.39 -10.02
CA GLU A 10 -35.58 -1.54 -9.10
C GLU A 10 -34.18 -2.13 -8.87
N GLY A 11 -33.11 -1.53 -9.45
CA GLY A 11 -31.74 -2.02 -9.35
C GLY A 11 -31.42 -3.21 -10.25
N ASN A 12 -32.30 -3.58 -11.16
CA ASN A 12 -32.05 -4.65 -12.12
C ASN A 12 -31.43 -4.08 -13.40
N PHE A 13 -30.11 -4.09 -13.45
CA PHE A 13 -29.33 -3.61 -14.60
C PHE A 13 -29.08 -4.69 -15.66
N ASP A 14 -29.49 -5.95 -15.44
CA ASP A 14 -29.27 -7.05 -16.40
C ASP A 14 -30.37 -7.14 -17.44
N TYR A 15 -31.45 -6.37 -17.28
CA TYR A 15 -32.54 -6.35 -18.25
C TYR A 15 -32.12 -5.57 -19.50
N VAL A 16 -31.79 -6.30 -20.56
CA VAL A 16 -31.43 -5.75 -21.88
C VAL A 16 -32.71 -5.54 -22.70
N LEU A 17 -32.79 -4.41 -23.36
CA LEU A 17 -33.89 -4.07 -24.22
C LEU A 17 -33.46 -4.30 -25.67
N GLU A 18 -33.96 -5.36 -26.31
CA GLU A 18 -33.72 -5.61 -27.71
C GLU A 18 -34.67 -4.80 -28.58
N THR A 19 -34.14 -4.13 -29.61
CA THR A 19 -34.92 -3.35 -30.55
C THR A 19 -34.24 -3.19 -31.92
N ASP A 20 -35.02 -3.29 -32.98
CA ASP A 20 -34.58 -2.97 -34.33
C ASP A 20 -34.98 -1.54 -34.78
N ALA A 21 -35.42 -0.70 -33.83
CA ALA A 21 -35.86 0.66 -34.12
C ALA A 21 -34.74 1.50 -34.72
N LYS A 22 -35.06 2.28 -35.74
CA LYS A 22 -34.16 3.21 -36.45
C LYS A 22 -34.62 4.65 -36.23
N GLY A 23 -33.75 5.61 -36.58
CA GLY A 23 -34.01 7.03 -36.40
C GLY A 23 -34.04 7.45 -34.92
N GLU A 24 -34.79 8.46 -34.56
CA GLU A 24 -34.84 9.06 -33.22
C GLU A 24 -35.16 8.05 -32.10
N ILE A 25 -36.02 7.08 -32.40
CA ILE A 25 -36.37 6.02 -31.47
C ILE A 25 -35.14 5.10 -31.24
N GLY A 26 -34.41 4.75 -32.29
CA GLY A 26 -33.19 3.99 -32.18
C GLY A 26 -32.09 4.72 -31.39
N ASP A 27 -31.99 6.05 -31.59
CA ASP A 27 -31.06 6.88 -30.79
C ASP A 27 -31.41 6.89 -29.31
N LEU A 28 -32.70 7.00 -28.99
CA LEU A 28 -33.18 6.94 -27.62
C LEU A 28 -32.85 5.60 -26.95
N TYR A 29 -32.97 4.50 -27.69
CA TYR A 29 -32.58 3.18 -27.16
C TYR A 29 -31.07 3.07 -26.91
N ARG A 30 -30.24 3.58 -27.85
CA ARG A 30 -28.77 3.58 -27.65
C ARG A 30 -28.37 4.38 -26.41
N ASN A 31 -28.95 5.56 -26.22
CA ASN A 31 -28.68 6.39 -25.06
C ASN A 31 -29.15 5.72 -23.76
N TYR A 32 -30.29 5.04 -23.77
CA TYR A 32 -30.78 4.25 -22.63
C TYR A 32 -29.78 3.12 -22.30
N GLU A 33 -29.32 2.39 -23.28
CA GLU A 33 -28.41 1.26 -23.08
C GLU A 33 -27.04 1.72 -22.56
N ASP A 34 -26.50 2.82 -23.09
CA ASP A 34 -25.28 3.44 -22.56
C ASP A 34 -25.45 3.86 -21.09
N MET A 35 -26.56 4.50 -20.75
CA MET A 35 -26.88 4.86 -19.38
C MET A 35 -27.00 3.62 -18.48
N ARG A 36 -27.69 2.56 -18.93
CA ARG A 36 -27.85 1.31 -18.19
C ARG A 36 -26.48 0.67 -17.87
N LEU A 37 -25.60 0.58 -18.87
CA LEU A 37 -24.27 0.02 -18.72
C LEU A 37 -23.43 0.83 -17.72
N ARG A 38 -23.43 2.15 -17.83
CA ARG A 38 -22.72 3.03 -16.88
C ARG A 38 -23.24 2.92 -15.46
N LEU A 39 -24.56 2.81 -15.28
CA LEU A 39 -25.18 2.62 -13.97
C LEU A 39 -24.81 1.25 -13.39
N LYS A 40 -24.80 0.19 -14.22
CA LYS A 40 -24.36 -1.14 -13.81
C LYS A 40 -22.91 -1.09 -13.31
N GLU A 41 -22.00 -0.58 -14.14
CA GLU A 41 -20.59 -0.43 -13.81
C GLU A 41 -20.37 0.35 -12.51
N SER A 42 -20.99 1.53 -12.39
CA SER A 42 -20.90 2.35 -11.19
C SER A 42 -21.45 1.65 -9.93
N THR A 43 -22.50 0.84 -10.07
CA THR A 43 -23.09 0.09 -8.94
C THR A 43 -22.19 -1.07 -8.54
N GLU A 44 -21.61 -1.78 -9.51
CA GLU A 44 -20.65 -2.86 -9.27
C GLU A 44 -19.38 -2.32 -8.59
N GLU A 45 -18.85 -1.20 -9.06
CA GLU A 45 -17.72 -0.50 -8.43
C GLU A 45 -18.04 -0.10 -6.99
N ASN A 46 -19.19 0.54 -6.75
CA ASN A 46 -19.61 0.93 -5.39
C ASN A 46 -19.75 -0.28 -4.46
N THR A 47 -20.33 -1.37 -4.94
CA THR A 47 -20.48 -2.62 -4.17
C THR A 47 -19.12 -3.21 -3.83
N GLN A 48 -18.20 -3.19 -4.77
CA GLN A 48 -16.83 -3.65 -4.56
C GLN A 48 -16.09 -2.77 -3.53
N HIS A 49 -16.25 -1.44 -3.63
CA HIS A 49 -15.70 -0.49 -2.65
C HIS A 49 -16.27 -0.71 -1.25
N GLU A 50 -17.58 -0.91 -1.11
CA GLU A 50 -18.19 -1.23 0.19
C GLU A 50 -17.64 -2.52 0.80
N LYS A 51 -17.48 -3.55 -0.02
CA LYS A 51 -16.89 -4.82 0.43
C LYS A 51 -15.46 -4.62 0.90
N GLN A 52 -14.64 -3.93 0.12
CA GLN A 52 -13.26 -3.60 0.47
C GLN A 52 -13.19 -2.80 1.77
N ASN A 53 -14.08 -1.81 1.98
CA ASN A 53 -14.12 -1.03 3.21
C ASN A 53 -14.51 -1.88 4.44
N LYS A 54 -15.45 -2.81 4.30
CA LYS A 54 -15.80 -3.75 5.38
C LYS A 54 -14.64 -4.67 5.74
N GLU A 55 -13.96 -5.21 4.74
CA GLU A 55 -12.76 -6.04 4.93
C GLU A 55 -11.64 -5.24 5.60
N LEU A 56 -11.43 -3.97 5.22
CA LEU A 56 -10.49 -3.06 5.83
C LEU A 56 -10.74 -2.91 7.34
N VAL A 57 -11.96 -2.49 7.69
CA VAL A 57 -12.33 -2.27 9.10
C VAL A 57 -12.13 -3.54 9.92
N SER A 58 -12.49 -4.70 9.37
CA SER A 58 -12.30 -5.99 10.02
C SER A 58 -10.81 -6.31 10.24
N ASN A 59 -9.99 -6.16 9.20
CA ASN A 59 -8.56 -6.47 9.25
C ASN A 59 -7.81 -5.53 10.21
N ILE A 60 -8.09 -4.22 10.13
CA ILE A 60 -7.48 -3.24 11.03
C ILE A 60 -7.89 -3.50 12.48
N SER A 61 -9.17 -3.82 12.73
CA SER A 61 -9.64 -4.14 14.07
C SER A 61 -8.89 -5.34 14.66
N HIS A 62 -8.64 -6.36 13.84
CA HIS A 62 -7.85 -7.53 14.23
C HIS A 62 -6.38 -7.15 14.49
N ASP A 63 -5.77 -6.39 13.58
CA ASP A 63 -4.34 -6.03 13.65
C ASP A 63 -4.04 -5.02 14.77
N LEU A 64 -5.01 -4.19 15.17
CA LEU A 64 -4.92 -3.35 16.37
C LEU A 64 -5.16 -4.14 17.67
N LYS A 65 -6.06 -5.12 17.66
CA LYS A 65 -6.37 -5.92 18.86
C LYS A 65 -5.15 -6.72 19.34
N THR A 66 -4.33 -7.21 18.42
CA THR A 66 -3.14 -8.02 18.76
C THR A 66 -2.13 -7.25 19.61
N PRO A 67 -1.61 -6.07 19.19
CA PRO A 67 -0.68 -5.31 20.01
C PRO A 67 -1.32 -4.79 21.31
N ILE A 68 -2.60 -4.40 21.30
CA ILE A 68 -3.31 -3.98 22.50
C ILE A 68 -3.35 -5.11 23.53
N THR A 69 -3.67 -6.34 23.11
CA THR A 69 -3.70 -7.51 23.99
C THR A 69 -2.31 -7.80 24.56
N ALA A 70 -1.27 -7.68 23.76
CA ALA A 70 0.11 -7.86 24.21
C ALA A 70 0.49 -6.77 25.24
N ILE A 71 0.24 -5.49 24.96
CA ILE A 71 0.49 -4.39 25.88
C ILE A 71 -0.21 -4.66 27.22
N LYS A 72 -1.50 -5.00 27.17
CA LYS A 72 -2.29 -5.30 28.39
C LYS A 72 -1.66 -6.43 29.18
N GLY A 73 -1.29 -7.55 28.54
CA GLY A 73 -0.68 -8.69 29.23
C GLY A 73 0.67 -8.35 29.87
N TYR A 74 1.52 -7.55 29.21
CA TYR A 74 2.80 -7.12 29.81
C TYR A 74 2.58 -6.14 30.95
N VAL A 75 1.60 -5.22 30.88
CA VAL A 75 1.25 -4.31 31.97
C VAL A 75 0.71 -5.10 33.15
N GLU A 76 -0.21 -6.04 32.95
CA GLU A 76 -0.73 -6.95 33.99
C GLU A 76 0.43 -7.73 34.66
N GLY A 77 1.35 -8.29 33.85
CA GLY A 77 2.53 -8.99 34.39
C GLY A 77 3.47 -8.10 35.23
N ILE A 78 3.56 -6.79 34.94
CA ILE A 78 4.26 -5.83 35.77
C ILE A 78 3.49 -5.62 37.07
N MET A 79 2.18 -5.39 37.00
CA MET A 79 1.31 -5.12 38.16
C MET A 79 1.26 -6.32 39.11
N ASP A 80 1.25 -7.53 38.59
CA ASP A 80 1.20 -8.79 39.34
C ASP A 80 2.59 -9.22 39.90
N GLY A 81 3.64 -8.43 39.65
CA GLY A 81 4.99 -8.72 40.12
C GLY A 81 5.70 -9.86 39.36
N VAL A 82 5.21 -10.27 38.21
CA VAL A 82 5.86 -11.30 37.37
C VAL A 82 7.18 -10.78 36.79
N ALA A 83 7.27 -9.48 36.54
CA ALA A 83 8.51 -8.79 36.19
C ALA A 83 9.34 -8.48 37.46
N ASP A 84 9.82 -9.53 38.10
CA ASP A 84 10.45 -9.54 39.43
C ASP A 84 11.96 -9.15 39.42
N THR A 85 12.56 -8.98 38.23
CA THR A 85 13.95 -8.51 38.10
C THR A 85 14.05 -7.28 37.21
N PRO A 86 15.11 -6.46 37.35
CA PRO A 86 15.34 -5.29 36.48
C PRO A 86 15.39 -5.66 34.99
N GLU A 87 15.98 -6.79 34.66
CA GLU A 87 16.10 -7.27 33.26
C GLU A 87 14.73 -7.65 32.69
N LYS A 88 13.87 -8.32 33.45
CA LYS A 88 12.51 -8.63 33.05
C LYS A 88 11.67 -7.37 32.92
N MET A 89 11.78 -6.43 33.84
CA MET A 89 11.12 -5.15 33.81
C MET A 89 11.49 -4.37 32.55
N ASP A 90 12.79 -4.24 32.26
CA ASP A 90 13.28 -3.56 31.03
C ASP A 90 12.74 -4.24 29.76
N LYS A 91 12.78 -5.58 29.72
CA LYS A 91 12.22 -6.35 28.60
C LYS A 91 10.72 -6.09 28.41
N TYR A 92 9.92 -6.05 29.47
CA TYR A 92 8.48 -5.80 29.41
C TYR A 92 8.20 -4.39 28.90
N ILE A 93 8.88 -3.38 29.46
CA ILE A 93 8.75 -1.97 29.05
C ILE A 93 9.13 -1.80 27.58
N LYS A 94 10.25 -2.37 27.12
CA LYS A 94 10.67 -2.33 25.73
C LYS A 94 9.64 -3.00 24.79
N THR A 95 9.04 -4.10 25.23
CA THR A 95 8.01 -4.77 24.45
C THR A 95 6.75 -3.93 24.34
N ILE A 96 6.30 -3.30 25.43
CA ILE A 96 5.16 -2.37 25.45
C ILE A 96 5.43 -1.20 24.48
N TYR A 97 6.61 -0.59 24.58
CA TYR A 97 7.02 0.52 23.73
C TYR A 97 7.01 0.15 22.23
N ASN A 98 7.61 -1.00 21.88
CA ASN A 98 7.63 -1.47 20.51
C ASN A 98 6.21 -1.75 19.96
N LYS A 99 5.32 -2.29 20.83
CA LYS A 99 3.92 -2.53 20.42
C LYS A 99 3.13 -1.24 20.24
N ALA A 100 3.44 -0.19 21.00
CA ALA A 100 2.87 1.14 20.79
C ALA A 100 3.33 1.76 19.46
N ILE A 101 4.61 1.61 19.10
CA ILE A 101 5.13 2.04 17.78
C ILE A 101 4.45 1.27 16.64
N ASP A 102 4.27 -0.07 16.79
CA ASP A 102 3.54 -0.87 15.79
C ASP A 102 2.11 -0.31 15.57
N MET A 103 1.43 0.07 16.65
CA MET A 103 0.07 0.67 16.57
C MET A 103 0.09 2.04 15.89
N ASP A 104 1.02 2.91 16.23
CA ASP A 104 1.14 4.24 15.62
C ASP A 104 1.34 4.11 14.10
N ARG A 105 2.19 3.18 13.67
CA ARG A 105 2.37 2.88 12.26
C ARG A 105 1.06 2.44 11.58
N LEU A 106 0.28 1.54 12.19
CA LEU A 106 -1.00 1.08 11.64
C LEU A 106 -2.02 2.22 11.53
N ILE A 107 -2.06 3.12 12.51
CA ILE A 107 -2.93 4.30 12.50
C ILE A 107 -2.53 5.25 11.36
N ASN A 108 -1.24 5.48 11.16
CA ASN A 108 -0.72 6.32 10.09
C ASN A 108 -1.01 5.72 8.70
N GLU A 109 -0.88 4.39 8.55
CA GLU A 109 -1.28 3.67 7.33
C GLU A 109 -2.78 3.86 7.05
N LEU A 110 -3.64 3.75 8.07
CA LEU A 110 -5.09 3.95 7.95
C LEU A 110 -5.44 5.39 7.59
N THR A 111 -4.80 6.37 8.22
CA THR A 111 -5.02 7.80 7.95
C THR A 111 -4.64 8.13 6.50
N THR A 112 -3.50 7.62 6.05
CA THR A 112 -3.05 7.78 4.66
C THR A 112 -4.05 7.12 3.69
N TYR A 113 -4.53 5.91 4.01
CA TYR A 113 -5.55 5.22 3.22
C TYR A 113 -6.84 6.03 3.10
N SER A 114 -7.36 6.57 4.21
CA SER A 114 -8.56 7.40 4.21
C SER A 114 -8.41 8.67 3.34
N GLY A 115 -7.21 9.23 3.30
CA GLY A 115 -6.87 10.35 2.40
C GLY A 115 -6.86 9.94 0.92
N ILE A 116 -6.36 8.74 0.61
CA ILE A 116 -6.32 8.18 -0.74
C ILE A 116 -7.73 7.93 -1.29
N ASP A 117 -8.60 7.32 -0.50
CA ASP A 117 -9.95 6.92 -0.93
C ASP A 117 -10.83 8.12 -1.28
N ASN A 118 -10.58 9.26 -0.62
CA ASN A 118 -11.27 10.51 -0.88
C ASN A 118 -10.59 11.40 -1.94
N ASN A 119 -9.54 10.94 -2.62
CA ASN A 119 -8.72 11.74 -3.55
C ASN A 119 -8.21 13.06 -2.90
N ARG A 120 -7.92 13.03 -1.59
CA ARG A 120 -7.63 14.21 -0.75
C ARG A 120 -6.21 14.21 -0.19
N ILE A 121 -5.27 13.51 -0.82
CA ILE A 121 -3.87 13.70 -0.41
C ILE A 121 -3.48 15.11 -0.86
N PRO A 122 -3.20 16.04 0.05
CA PRO A 122 -2.74 17.37 -0.33
C PRO A 122 -1.28 17.22 -0.75
N TYR A 123 -1.04 17.02 -2.04
CA TYR A 123 0.32 16.98 -2.59
C TYR A 123 0.94 18.36 -2.62
N ASN A 124 2.19 18.45 -2.20
CA ASN A 124 3.02 19.63 -2.28
C ASN A 124 4.19 19.39 -3.25
N PHE A 125 3.93 19.59 -4.53
CA PHE A 125 4.91 19.30 -5.58
C PHE A 125 6.01 20.36 -5.63
N HIS A 126 7.26 19.90 -5.58
CA HIS A 126 8.46 20.70 -5.71
C HIS A 126 9.37 20.16 -6.79
N ARG A 127 10.22 21.02 -7.33
CA ARG A 127 11.36 20.57 -8.13
C ARG A 127 12.44 20.10 -7.17
N ILE A 128 12.74 18.80 -7.19
CA ILE A 128 13.76 18.16 -6.36
C ILE A 128 14.92 17.70 -7.21
N ASN A 129 16.15 17.89 -6.73
CA ASN A 129 17.33 17.26 -7.32
C ASN A 129 17.31 15.78 -6.94
N VAL A 130 17.45 14.91 -7.95
CA VAL A 130 17.33 13.46 -7.75
C VAL A 130 18.48 12.90 -6.93
N ALA A 131 19.72 13.35 -7.22
CA ALA A 131 20.91 12.85 -6.54
C ALA A 131 20.89 13.21 -5.04
N ASP A 132 20.60 14.45 -4.72
CA ASP A 132 20.56 14.94 -3.34
C ASP A 132 19.43 14.26 -2.56
N TYR A 133 18.21 14.26 -3.10
CA TYR A 133 17.04 13.72 -2.42
C TYR A 133 17.15 12.23 -2.11
N PHE A 134 17.51 11.43 -3.11
CA PHE A 134 17.66 9.98 -2.89
C PHE A 134 18.90 9.65 -2.06
N GLY A 135 19.97 10.46 -2.16
CA GLY A 135 21.14 10.36 -1.28
C GLY A 135 20.76 10.49 0.18
N ASP A 136 20.03 11.55 0.55
CA ASP A 136 19.53 11.78 1.90
C ASP A 136 18.60 10.65 2.39
N CYS A 137 17.68 10.21 1.54
CA CYS A 137 16.78 9.10 1.87
C CYS A 137 17.53 7.79 2.14
N VAL A 138 18.53 7.50 1.33
CA VAL A 138 19.35 6.27 1.46
C VAL A 138 20.23 6.32 2.69
N GLU A 139 20.79 7.48 3.04
CA GLU A 139 21.58 7.66 4.25
C GLU A 139 20.72 7.40 5.52
N GLU A 140 19.52 7.99 5.57
CA GLU A 140 18.58 7.81 6.68
C GLU A 140 18.18 6.33 6.86
N VAL A 141 17.80 5.66 5.77
CA VAL A 141 17.39 4.24 5.79
C VAL A 141 18.57 3.33 6.08
N GLY A 142 19.77 3.67 5.60
CA GLY A 142 20.99 2.90 5.77
C GLY A 142 21.36 2.68 7.23
N LEU A 143 21.17 3.71 8.08
CA LEU A 143 21.44 3.61 9.52
C LEU A 143 20.55 2.55 10.22
N ASP A 144 19.27 2.46 9.88
CA ASP A 144 18.36 1.44 10.44
C ASP A 144 18.69 0.04 9.92
N LEU A 145 19.01 -0.09 8.64
CA LEU A 145 19.38 -1.37 8.01
C LEU A 145 20.69 -1.93 8.58
N GLU A 146 21.70 -1.08 8.80
CA GLU A 146 22.97 -1.47 9.42
C GLU A 146 22.78 -2.04 10.83
N GLN A 147 21.94 -1.40 11.65
CA GLN A 147 21.59 -1.90 13.00
C GLN A 147 20.92 -3.28 12.95
N ARG A 148 20.24 -3.60 11.84
CA ARG A 148 19.60 -4.90 11.60
C ARG A 148 20.51 -5.92 10.91
N GLY A 149 21.74 -5.54 10.59
CA GLY A 149 22.69 -6.39 9.88
C GLY A 149 22.36 -6.61 8.40
N ILE A 150 21.56 -5.73 7.80
CA ILE A 150 21.18 -5.77 6.38
C ILE A 150 22.10 -4.81 5.62
N LYS A 151 22.74 -5.29 4.56
CA LYS A 151 23.61 -4.47 3.70
C LYS A 151 22.75 -3.65 2.74
N LEU A 152 23.09 -2.37 2.60
CA LEU A 152 22.47 -1.47 1.63
C LEU A 152 23.52 -1.04 0.59
N ASN A 153 23.24 -1.29 -0.68
CA ASN A 153 24.01 -0.78 -1.80
C ASN A 153 23.20 0.30 -2.52
N TYR A 154 23.85 1.41 -2.83
CA TYR A 154 23.21 2.52 -3.56
C TYR A 154 24.03 2.88 -4.79
N SER A 155 23.35 3.00 -5.93
CA SER A 155 23.94 3.42 -7.18
C SER A 155 23.07 4.47 -7.86
N ASN A 156 23.56 5.69 -7.94
CA ASN A 156 22.93 6.75 -8.69
C ASN A 156 23.58 6.87 -10.07
N LEU A 157 22.82 6.56 -11.11
CA LEU A 157 23.26 6.54 -12.50
C LEU A 157 22.65 7.68 -13.34
N VAL A 158 22.02 8.67 -12.68
CA VAL A 158 21.52 9.88 -13.34
C VAL A 158 22.56 11.00 -13.31
N SER A 159 22.38 11.98 -14.19
CA SER A 159 23.20 13.20 -14.15
C SER A 159 23.01 13.94 -12.82
N PRO A 160 24.07 14.56 -12.24
CA PRO A 160 23.96 15.36 -11.02
C PRO A 160 22.92 16.49 -11.06
N ASP A 161 22.63 17.02 -12.25
CA ASP A 161 21.67 18.10 -12.46
C ASP A 161 20.22 17.60 -12.73
N THR A 162 20.02 16.26 -12.74
CA THR A 162 18.70 15.67 -12.98
C THR A 162 17.73 16.07 -11.88
N ALA A 163 16.59 16.63 -12.27
CA ALA A 163 15.55 17.06 -11.34
C ALA A 163 14.17 16.58 -11.81
N VAL A 164 13.32 16.24 -10.86
CA VAL A 164 11.93 15.84 -11.10
C VAL A 164 10.96 16.72 -10.30
N ILE A 165 9.71 16.74 -10.72
CA ILE A 165 8.63 17.38 -9.96
C ILE A 165 7.97 16.31 -9.11
N ALA A 166 8.14 16.41 -7.79
CA ALA A 166 7.57 15.45 -6.86
C ALA A 166 7.25 16.07 -5.51
N ASP A 167 6.43 15.41 -4.72
CA ASP A 167 6.23 15.71 -3.30
C ASP A 167 7.23 14.87 -2.48
N PRO A 168 8.25 15.50 -1.86
CA PRO A 168 9.31 14.79 -1.16
C PRO A 168 8.80 13.97 0.03
N GLU A 169 7.80 14.44 0.76
CA GLU A 169 7.22 13.75 1.89
C GLU A 169 6.48 12.47 1.45
N GLN A 170 5.76 12.54 0.34
CA GLN A 170 5.04 11.38 -0.19
C GLN A 170 6.01 10.38 -0.85
N MET A 171 7.05 10.85 -1.53
CA MET A 171 8.10 9.97 -2.06
C MET A 171 8.87 9.26 -0.94
N LYS A 172 9.13 9.92 0.18
CA LYS A 172 9.71 9.29 1.37
C LYS A 172 8.83 8.15 1.89
N LYS A 173 7.50 8.31 1.89
CA LYS A 173 6.56 7.23 2.25
C LYS A 173 6.65 6.06 1.28
N VAL A 174 6.81 6.31 -0.03
CA VAL A 174 7.01 5.25 -1.03
C VAL A 174 8.24 4.42 -0.69
N ILE A 175 9.39 5.06 -0.50
CA ILE A 175 10.65 4.40 -0.17
C ILE A 175 10.51 3.59 1.12
N ASN A 176 9.99 4.20 2.19
CA ASN A 176 9.84 3.55 3.49
C ASN A 176 8.89 2.35 3.45
N ASN A 177 7.81 2.40 2.68
CA ASN A 177 6.89 1.25 2.51
C ASN A 177 7.57 0.08 1.81
N ILE A 178 8.35 0.34 0.77
CA ILE A 178 9.07 -0.71 0.03
C ILE A 178 10.16 -1.31 0.92
N ILE A 179 11.03 -0.49 1.51
CA ILE A 179 12.12 -0.94 2.38
C ILE A 179 11.59 -1.71 3.59
N SER A 180 10.54 -1.22 4.24
CA SER A 180 9.90 -1.92 5.36
C SER A 180 9.40 -3.30 4.96
N ASN A 181 8.86 -3.46 3.74
CA ASN A 181 8.48 -4.77 3.21
C ASN A 181 9.71 -5.65 2.96
N SER A 182 10.77 -5.14 2.33
CA SER A 182 12.00 -5.87 2.11
C SER A 182 12.59 -6.39 3.42
N VAL A 183 12.70 -5.54 4.45
CA VAL A 183 13.16 -5.92 5.78
C VAL A 183 12.27 -6.98 6.42
N LYS A 184 10.96 -6.81 6.33
CA LYS A 184 9.98 -7.73 6.91
C LYS A 184 10.03 -9.14 6.33
N TYR A 185 10.31 -9.25 5.04
CA TYR A 185 10.36 -10.54 4.35
C TYR A 185 11.78 -11.03 4.11
N MET A 186 12.78 -10.37 4.71
CA MET A 186 14.16 -10.82 4.75
C MET A 186 14.27 -12.04 5.65
N ASP A 187 14.73 -13.16 5.09
CA ASP A 187 14.86 -14.43 5.80
C ASP A 187 16.29 -15.01 5.74
N LYS A 188 17.22 -14.25 5.14
CA LYS A 188 18.60 -14.66 4.98
C LYS A 188 19.51 -13.95 5.98
N PRO A 189 20.55 -14.63 6.47
CA PRO A 189 21.52 -14.05 7.40
C PRO A 189 22.40 -12.98 6.72
N ASP A 190 22.56 -13.05 5.41
CA ASP A 190 23.27 -12.09 4.55
C ASP A 190 22.30 -11.21 3.77
N GLY A 191 21.29 -10.69 4.46
CA GLY A 191 20.28 -9.80 3.88
C GLY A 191 20.93 -8.60 3.21
N HIS A 192 20.50 -8.28 1.98
CA HIS A 192 20.93 -7.08 1.28
C HIS A 192 19.80 -6.46 0.46
N ILE A 193 19.87 -5.14 0.32
CA ILE A 193 18.98 -4.33 -0.48
C ILE A 193 19.83 -3.48 -1.42
N ASP A 194 19.50 -3.51 -2.70
CA ASP A 194 20.13 -2.69 -3.73
C ASP A 194 19.16 -1.63 -4.21
N ILE A 195 19.55 -0.36 -4.17
CA ILE A 195 18.80 0.76 -4.70
C ILE A 195 19.56 1.34 -5.89
N ARG A 196 18.90 1.41 -7.05
CA ARG A 196 19.49 1.99 -8.26
C ARG A 196 18.55 3.06 -8.82
N ILE A 197 19.13 4.21 -9.16
CA ILE A 197 18.43 5.29 -9.86
C ILE A 197 18.97 5.37 -11.28
N LEU A 198 18.08 5.23 -12.26
CA LEU A 198 18.41 5.18 -13.67
C LEU A 198 17.71 6.33 -14.40
N ASP A 199 18.39 6.88 -15.38
CA ASP A 199 17.85 7.90 -16.27
C ASP A 199 17.04 7.22 -17.39
N GLU A 200 15.85 7.75 -17.64
CA GLU A 200 15.00 7.39 -18.77
C GLU A 200 14.74 8.65 -19.61
N VAL A 201 14.15 8.52 -20.80
CA VAL A 201 14.04 9.66 -21.74
C VAL A 201 13.30 10.86 -21.12
N ASP A 202 12.19 10.64 -20.43
CA ASP A 202 11.32 11.69 -19.85
C ASP A 202 11.03 11.46 -18.35
N SER A 203 11.77 10.56 -17.71
CA SER A 203 11.51 10.15 -16.33
C SER A 203 12.77 9.58 -15.69
N ILE A 204 12.69 9.27 -14.41
CA ILE A 204 13.67 8.44 -13.72
C ILE A 204 13.07 7.11 -13.34
N ARG A 205 13.87 6.07 -13.33
CA ARG A 205 13.49 4.75 -12.80
C ARG A 205 14.23 4.48 -11.50
N VAL A 206 13.46 4.22 -10.45
CA VAL A 206 13.98 3.81 -9.14
C VAL A 206 13.78 2.32 -8.99
N GLU A 207 14.84 1.56 -8.88
CA GLU A 207 14.83 0.12 -8.65
C GLU A 207 15.22 -0.16 -7.20
N ILE A 208 14.42 -0.91 -6.50
CA ILE A 208 14.71 -1.40 -5.14
C ILE A 208 14.61 -2.92 -5.19
N GLU A 209 15.71 -3.59 -4.96
CA GLU A 209 15.84 -5.03 -5.04
C GLU A 209 16.29 -5.59 -3.70
N ASP A 210 15.64 -6.65 -3.22
CA ASP A 210 16.04 -7.37 -2.03
C ASP A 210 16.32 -8.85 -2.33
N ASN A 211 17.07 -9.51 -1.46
CA ASN A 211 17.35 -10.95 -1.55
C ASN A 211 16.50 -11.77 -0.58
N GLY A 212 15.36 -11.27 -0.12
CA GLY A 212 14.43 -11.95 0.78
C GLY A 212 13.74 -13.17 0.16
N LYS A 213 12.58 -13.53 0.72
CA LYS A 213 11.78 -14.71 0.30
C LYS A 213 11.30 -14.67 -1.15
N GLY A 214 11.28 -13.48 -1.75
CA GLY A 214 10.69 -13.25 -3.06
C GLY A 214 9.15 -13.35 -3.06
N ILE A 215 8.58 -13.14 -4.24
CA ILE A 215 7.15 -13.12 -4.49
C ILE A 215 6.83 -14.10 -5.62
N ALA A 216 5.85 -14.97 -5.41
CA ALA A 216 5.45 -15.93 -6.44
C ALA A 216 4.89 -15.20 -7.67
N GLN A 217 5.19 -15.69 -8.86
CA GLN A 217 4.81 -15.08 -10.14
C GLN A 217 3.31 -14.75 -10.24
N LYS A 218 2.44 -15.61 -9.71
CA LYS A 218 0.99 -15.42 -9.67
C LYS A 218 0.53 -14.23 -8.82
N ASP A 219 1.38 -13.77 -7.89
CA ASP A 219 1.07 -12.73 -6.93
C ASP A 219 1.62 -11.36 -7.35
N LEU A 220 2.63 -11.30 -8.25
CA LEU A 220 3.31 -10.07 -8.65
C LEU A 220 2.38 -8.95 -9.15
N GLN A 221 1.34 -9.30 -9.90
CA GLN A 221 0.38 -8.33 -10.39
C GLN A 221 -0.58 -7.84 -9.30
N LYS A 222 -0.78 -8.65 -8.25
CA LYS A 222 -1.77 -8.41 -7.19
C LYS A 222 -1.21 -7.72 -5.96
N ILE A 223 0.11 -7.73 -5.75
CA ILE A 223 0.71 -7.17 -4.53
C ILE A 223 0.45 -5.68 -4.35
N PHE A 224 0.09 -4.95 -5.42
CA PHE A 224 -0.30 -3.54 -5.39
C PHE A 224 -1.81 -3.34 -5.23
N GLU A 225 -2.60 -4.43 -5.23
CA GLU A 225 -4.03 -4.36 -4.91
C GLU A 225 -4.21 -4.10 -3.42
N ARG A 226 -5.26 -3.37 -3.09
CA ARG A 226 -5.60 -3.05 -1.70
C ARG A 226 -5.91 -4.33 -0.92
N PHE A 227 -5.34 -4.46 0.29
CA PHE A 227 -5.55 -5.60 1.21
C PHE A 227 -5.05 -6.94 0.69
N TYR A 228 -4.38 -6.95 -0.45
CA TYR A 228 -3.80 -8.17 -0.94
C TYR A 228 -2.65 -8.63 -0.05
N ARG A 229 -2.73 -9.89 0.36
CA ARG A 229 -1.68 -10.57 1.11
C ARG A 229 -1.54 -11.98 0.54
N THR A 230 -0.31 -12.41 0.33
CA THR A 230 -0.04 -13.79 -0.08
C THR A 230 -0.44 -14.76 1.04
N ASP A 231 -0.81 -16.00 0.70
CA ASP A 231 -1.21 -17.01 1.70
C ASP A 231 -0.12 -17.23 2.76
N ALA A 232 1.16 -17.20 2.35
CA ALA A 232 2.30 -17.29 3.25
C ALA A 232 2.37 -16.10 4.25
N SER A 233 1.98 -14.90 3.84
CA SER A 233 1.98 -13.71 4.69
C SER A 233 0.80 -13.64 5.66
N ARG A 234 -0.34 -14.28 5.32
CA ARG A 234 -1.51 -14.37 6.21
C ARG A 234 -1.22 -15.17 7.47
N ASN A 235 -0.38 -16.19 7.34
CA ASN A 235 -0.02 -17.10 8.43
C ASN A 235 1.22 -16.63 9.23
N SER A 236 1.85 -15.51 8.84
CA SER A 236 3.04 -15.02 9.56
C SER A 236 2.64 -14.18 10.77
N ALA A 237 3.28 -14.44 11.92
CA ALA A 237 3.18 -13.64 13.13
C ALA A 237 3.64 -12.17 12.94
N GLN A 238 4.20 -11.85 11.79
CA GLN A 238 4.75 -10.54 11.45
C GLN A 238 3.75 -9.56 10.86
N GLY A 239 2.43 -9.83 10.95
CA GLY A 239 1.33 -8.90 10.63
C GLY A 239 1.54 -7.95 9.44
N GLY A 240 0.52 -7.29 8.98
CA GLY A 240 0.61 -6.22 7.97
C GLY A 240 -0.75 -6.01 7.34
N SER A 241 -1.16 -4.75 7.23
CA SER A 241 -2.48 -4.33 6.73
C SER A 241 -2.76 -4.71 5.27
N GLY A 242 -1.71 -4.97 4.46
CA GLY A 242 -1.83 -5.12 3.01
C GLY A 242 -2.11 -3.79 2.29
N ILE A 243 -1.90 -2.66 2.96
CA ILE A 243 -2.17 -1.32 2.43
C ILE A 243 -0.88 -0.68 1.88
N GLY A 244 0.29 -1.00 2.44
CA GLY A 244 1.55 -0.29 2.14
C GLY A 244 1.88 -0.21 0.66
N LEU A 245 1.82 -1.32 -0.10
CA LEU A 245 2.11 -1.30 -1.54
C LEU A 245 1.00 -0.65 -2.37
N SER A 246 -0.25 -0.67 -1.94
CA SER A 246 -1.31 0.09 -2.61
C SER A 246 -1.16 1.60 -2.42
N ILE A 247 -0.62 2.04 -1.27
CA ILE A 247 -0.21 3.44 -1.04
C ILE A 247 0.93 3.81 -2.00
N VAL A 248 1.94 2.94 -2.13
CA VAL A 248 3.05 3.14 -3.10
C VAL A 248 2.49 3.35 -4.50
N LYS A 249 1.62 2.46 -4.96
CA LYS A 249 0.99 2.55 -6.28
C LYS A 249 0.28 3.88 -6.47
N LYS A 250 -0.59 4.25 -5.54
CA LYS A 250 -1.38 5.49 -5.63
C LYS A 250 -0.48 6.74 -5.67
N ILE A 251 0.51 6.84 -4.77
CA ILE A 251 1.40 8.00 -4.77
C ILE A 251 2.17 8.10 -6.09
N VAL A 252 2.72 6.99 -6.59
CA VAL A 252 3.47 6.97 -7.86
C VAL A 252 2.56 7.35 -9.03
N GLU A 253 1.34 6.80 -9.11
CA GLU A 253 0.35 7.15 -10.15
C GLU A 253 -0.07 8.63 -10.09
N ASP A 254 -0.27 9.19 -8.90
CA ASP A 254 -0.59 10.62 -8.72
C ASP A 254 0.58 11.55 -9.09
N HIS A 255 1.82 11.02 -9.12
CA HIS A 255 2.99 11.70 -9.65
C HIS A 255 3.18 11.50 -11.17
N GLY A 256 2.22 10.85 -11.85
CA GLY A 256 2.28 10.57 -13.28
C GLY A 256 3.18 9.39 -13.65
N GLY A 257 3.65 8.61 -12.67
CA GLY A 257 4.48 7.42 -12.86
C GLY A 257 3.68 6.12 -12.84
N TYR A 258 4.39 5.01 -12.86
CA TYR A 258 3.84 3.67 -12.70
C TYR A 258 4.79 2.78 -11.90
N VAL A 259 4.24 1.76 -11.23
CA VAL A 259 5.01 0.83 -10.40
C VAL A 259 4.73 -0.61 -10.81
N TRP A 260 5.77 -1.43 -10.80
CA TRP A 260 5.66 -2.87 -11.05
C TRP A 260 6.66 -3.63 -10.19
N ALA A 261 6.49 -4.94 -10.10
CA ALA A 261 7.41 -5.83 -9.43
C ALA A 261 7.80 -6.99 -10.35
N THR A 262 9.03 -7.44 -10.20
CA THR A 262 9.58 -8.62 -10.89
C THR A 262 10.18 -9.57 -9.86
N ALA A 263 10.13 -10.87 -10.13
CA ALA A 263 10.88 -11.86 -9.38
C ALA A 263 12.16 -12.20 -10.17
N LYS A 264 13.29 -12.32 -9.48
CA LYS A 264 14.49 -12.98 -10.06
C LYS A 264 14.33 -14.48 -9.95
N GLU A 265 14.74 -15.19 -10.99
CA GLU A 265 14.85 -16.65 -11.00
C GLU A 265 15.97 -17.15 -10.09
#